data_1dcf84d29c6e0e4bf164825a8e3d9225
#
_entry.id   1dcf84d29c6e0e4bf164825a8e3d9225
#
_cell.length_a   1.000
_cell.length_b   1.000
_cell.length_c   1.000
_cell.angle_alpha   90.00
_cell.angle_beta   90.00
_cell.angle_gamma   90.00
#
_symmetry.space_group_name_H-M   'P 1'
#
loop_
_entity.id
_entity.type
_entity.pdbx_description
1 polymer ?
#
loop_
_entity_poly.entity_id
_entity_poly.type
_entity_poly.pdbx_seq_one_letter_code
_entity_poly.pdbx_strand_id
1 'polypeptide(L)'
;MLSDIDICRTTPLKPIEQIAAKAGLLADEFETHGLYKAKVSARCVKRLAEQQDGKLVLVTAITPTPLGEGKTVTTIGLAQGLQSLNQSVMACIRQPSMGPVFGVKGGAAGGGYSQVAPMDELNLHLTGDIHAVTAAHNLAAAAIDARIYHEQRAGYQAFEARTGLPALRIDPDRVVWKRVMDHNDRALRKVRVGLNDEGKTINGFEREEGFDISAASELMAILALSKNLQDMRERVGKVVLAYNLDGKPVSAEQLQVAGAMTVTLKEAIKPTLMQTLEGVPTLIHAGPFANIAHGNSSIIADEIALKLSSYVVTEAGFGSDMGLEKACNIKSSTSHKAPDCVVIVATLRGLKANSGLYDLKPGMPLPDALFQPDRAALESGFSNLKWHIDNAQKYGLPVVVAINQFPQDSAEELRQLKLWIQQLPLNVRVAISEGFAKGGKGMEAVAREVIEACDAPANFRPLYRAEQTLEEKIITVCTKGYGCGEVQFSDTAKQQLALYQTLGFGELAVCMAKTPLSISSDSSLKGAPSGFTIMVREVRLCAGAGFVYALTGNVMTMPGLPDIPAFMALDIDENGEIVGLS
;
A
#
# COMPACT_ATOMS: atom_id res chain seq x y z
N MET A 1 28.09 13.56 2.42
CA MET A 1 27.18 13.16 1.33
C MET A 1 26.04 14.18 1.36
N LEU A 2 25.58 14.65 0.21
CA LEU A 2 24.42 15.56 0.15
C LEU A 2 23.20 14.84 0.73
N SER A 3 22.26 15.59 1.33
CA SER A 3 20.97 15.05 1.77
C SER A 3 20.10 14.70 0.56
N ASP A 4 19.07 13.87 0.76
CA ASP A 4 18.17 13.46 -0.33
C ASP A 4 17.48 14.68 -0.98
N ILE A 5 17.07 15.66 -0.18
CA ILE A 5 16.47 16.91 -0.70
C ILE A 5 17.48 17.77 -1.46
N ASP A 6 18.76 17.82 -1.04
CA ASP A 6 19.79 18.55 -1.75
C ASP A 6 20.10 17.91 -3.10
N ILE A 7 20.18 16.58 -3.16
CA ILE A 7 20.35 15.83 -4.42
C ILE A 7 19.18 16.15 -5.37
N CYS A 8 17.95 16.13 -4.85
CA CYS A 8 16.76 16.45 -5.64
C CYS A 8 16.81 17.87 -6.22
N ARG A 9 17.15 18.88 -5.41
CA ARG A 9 17.20 20.30 -5.81
C ARG A 9 18.31 20.63 -6.77
N THR A 10 19.45 19.98 -6.62
CA THR A 10 20.62 20.22 -7.51
C THR A 10 20.49 19.51 -8.86
N THR A 11 19.54 18.62 -9.02
CA THR A 11 19.30 17.90 -10.28
C THR A 11 18.39 18.70 -11.20
N PRO A 12 18.82 19.02 -12.44
CA PRO A 12 17.96 19.70 -13.42
C PRO A 12 16.79 18.83 -13.83
N LEU A 13 15.56 19.26 -13.52
CA LEU A 13 14.34 18.56 -13.89
C LEU A 13 13.80 19.07 -15.23
N LYS A 14 13.13 18.17 -15.96
CA LYS A 14 12.44 18.53 -17.21
C LYS A 14 11.01 19.01 -16.90
N PRO A 15 10.46 19.98 -17.66
CA PRO A 15 9.05 20.30 -17.60
C PRO A 15 8.19 19.05 -17.83
N ILE A 16 7.06 18.97 -17.12
CA ILE A 16 6.22 17.77 -17.12
C ILE A 16 5.65 17.42 -18.50
N GLU A 17 5.44 18.42 -19.36
CA GLU A 17 5.01 18.20 -20.74
C GLU A 17 6.04 17.39 -21.54
N GLN A 18 7.33 17.59 -21.29
CA GLN A 18 8.40 16.80 -21.94
C GLN A 18 8.42 15.37 -21.44
N ILE A 19 8.11 15.15 -20.16
CA ILE A 19 7.97 13.82 -19.57
C ILE A 19 6.73 13.13 -20.11
N ALA A 20 5.61 13.84 -20.23
CA ALA A 20 4.39 13.32 -20.83
C ALA A 20 4.59 12.91 -22.31
N ALA A 21 5.26 13.78 -23.08
CA ALA A 21 5.61 13.47 -24.48
C ALA A 21 6.55 12.25 -24.56
N LYS A 22 7.55 12.16 -23.68
CA LYS A 22 8.45 11.01 -23.58
C LYS A 22 7.69 9.71 -23.28
N ALA A 23 6.67 9.77 -22.42
CA ALA A 23 5.79 8.65 -22.10
C ALA A 23 4.83 8.29 -23.25
N GLY A 24 4.72 9.11 -24.30
CA GLY A 24 3.78 8.89 -25.41
C GLY A 24 2.35 9.35 -25.15
N LEU A 25 2.15 10.24 -24.17
CA LEU A 25 0.87 10.90 -23.89
C LEU A 25 0.62 12.04 -24.88
N LEU A 26 -0.63 12.16 -25.33
CA LEU A 26 -1.11 13.28 -26.13
C LEU A 26 -1.53 14.46 -25.25
N ALA A 27 -1.56 15.68 -25.82
CA ALA A 27 -1.83 16.91 -25.07
C ALA A 27 -3.19 16.94 -24.36
N ASP A 28 -4.18 16.20 -24.86
CA ASP A 28 -5.52 16.09 -24.24
C ASP A 28 -5.66 14.92 -23.27
N GLU A 29 -4.59 14.15 -23.04
CA GLU A 29 -4.55 13.01 -22.13
C GLU A 29 -4.00 13.34 -20.74
N PHE A 30 -3.53 14.57 -20.52
CA PHE A 30 -3.07 15.03 -19.21
C PHE A 30 -3.39 16.51 -18.97
N GLU A 31 -3.38 16.89 -17.69
CA GLU A 31 -3.58 18.26 -17.22
C GLU A 31 -2.41 18.64 -16.31
N THR A 32 -1.69 19.72 -16.60
CA THR A 32 -0.54 20.15 -15.80
C THR A 32 -0.96 20.71 -14.44
N HIS A 33 -0.22 20.36 -13.40
CA HIS A 33 -0.32 20.88 -12.04
C HIS A 33 1.02 21.52 -11.66
N GLY A 34 1.26 22.73 -12.09
CA GLY A 34 2.57 23.39 -12.03
C GLY A 34 3.53 22.85 -13.09
N LEU A 35 4.84 23.05 -12.86
CA LEU A 35 5.88 22.77 -13.85
C LEU A 35 6.27 21.28 -13.91
N TYR A 36 6.14 20.54 -12.80
CA TYR A 36 6.73 19.21 -12.64
C TYR A 36 5.72 18.10 -12.34
N LYS A 37 4.42 18.39 -12.35
CA LYS A 37 3.34 17.42 -12.13
C LYS A 37 2.25 17.53 -13.18
N ALA A 38 1.58 16.43 -13.45
CA ALA A 38 0.36 16.41 -14.27
C ALA A 38 -0.60 15.31 -13.82
N LYS A 39 -1.90 15.52 -13.94
CA LYS A 39 -2.92 14.49 -13.80
C LYS A 39 -3.13 13.80 -15.15
N VAL A 40 -3.05 12.46 -15.16
CA VAL A 40 -3.18 11.66 -16.38
C VAL A 40 -4.57 11.06 -16.52
N SER A 41 -5.19 11.28 -17.67
CA SER A 41 -6.49 10.70 -18.00
C SER A 41 -6.33 9.27 -18.55
N ALA A 42 -7.26 8.37 -18.17
CA ALA A 42 -7.34 7.03 -18.75
C ALA A 42 -7.75 7.01 -20.24
N ARG A 43 -7.88 8.16 -20.92
CA ARG A 43 -8.17 8.24 -22.37
C ARG A 43 -7.11 7.52 -23.20
N CYS A 44 -5.82 7.61 -22.79
CA CYS A 44 -4.72 6.91 -23.44
C CYS A 44 -4.91 5.39 -23.47
N VAL A 45 -5.50 4.79 -22.43
CA VAL A 45 -5.81 3.35 -22.42
C VAL A 45 -6.79 2.97 -23.53
N LYS A 46 -7.81 3.80 -23.77
CA LYS A 46 -8.77 3.58 -24.86
C LYS A 46 -8.12 3.74 -26.23
N ARG A 47 -7.28 4.78 -26.40
CA ARG A 47 -6.53 5.01 -27.64
C ARG A 47 -5.59 3.85 -27.98
N LEU A 48 -4.97 3.26 -26.97
CA LEU A 48 -3.99 2.19 -27.10
C LEU A 48 -4.56 0.79 -26.82
N ALA A 49 -5.88 0.63 -26.89
CA ALA A 49 -6.56 -0.62 -26.51
C ALA A 49 -6.00 -1.85 -27.25
N GLU A 50 -5.71 -1.71 -28.56
CA GLU A 50 -5.17 -2.78 -29.40
C GLU A 50 -3.65 -2.99 -29.22
N GLN A 51 -2.96 -2.10 -28.52
CA GLN A 51 -1.53 -2.25 -28.25
C GLN A 51 -1.30 -3.32 -27.18
N GLN A 52 -0.30 -4.18 -27.42
CA GLN A 52 0.13 -5.16 -26.43
C GLN A 52 0.63 -4.47 -25.16
N ASP A 53 0.28 -5.04 -24.00
CA ASP A 53 0.78 -4.57 -22.72
C ASP A 53 2.29 -4.82 -22.57
N GLY A 54 2.96 -3.91 -21.89
CA GLY A 54 4.35 -4.11 -21.46
C GLY A 54 4.46 -5.15 -20.35
N LYS A 55 5.67 -5.38 -19.89
CA LYS A 55 6.01 -6.31 -18.80
C LYS A 55 5.82 -5.67 -17.45
N LEU A 56 5.07 -6.31 -16.55
CA LEU A 56 4.84 -5.85 -15.18
C LEU A 56 5.86 -6.47 -14.21
N VAL A 57 6.72 -5.63 -13.65
CA VAL A 57 7.74 -6.03 -12.67
C VAL A 57 7.31 -5.58 -11.28
N LEU A 58 7.12 -6.53 -10.36
CA LEU A 58 6.67 -6.24 -8.99
C LEU A 58 7.84 -6.32 -8.01
N VAL A 59 8.17 -5.20 -7.37
CA VAL A 59 9.24 -5.11 -6.37
C VAL A 59 8.67 -5.32 -4.97
N THR A 60 9.20 -6.31 -4.26
CA THR A 60 8.90 -6.62 -2.86
C THR A 60 10.21 -6.73 -2.07
N ALA A 61 10.17 -7.23 -0.84
CA ALA A 61 11.36 -7.43 -0.02
C ALA A 61 11.26 -8.65 0.89
N ILE A 62 12.35 -8.91 1.61
CA ILE A 62 12.37 -9.75 2.81
C ILE A 62 11.50 -9.16 3.92
N THR A 63 11.32 -9.88 5.04
CA THR A 63 10.65 -9.35 6.23
C THR A 63 11.25 -8.00 6.63
N PRO A 64 10.44 -6.91 6.72
CA PRO A 64 10.95 -5.58 7.00
C PRO A 64 11.57 -5.48 8.40
N THR A 65 12.56 -4.61 8.49
CA THR A 65 13.28 -4.28 9.73
C THR A 65 13.17 -2.77 10.00
N PRO A 66 13.50 -2.31 11.20
CA PRO A 66 13.57 -0.88 11.48
C PRO A 66 14.54 -0.09 10.59
N LEU A 67 15.46 -0.79 9.94
CA LEU A 67 16.48 -0.22 9.04
C LEU A 67 15.93 0.18 7.65
N GLY A 68 14.78 -0.41 7.26
CA GLY A 68 14.29 -0.33 5.89
C GLY A 68 15.15 -1.13 4.89
N GLU A 69 14.52 -1.75 3.91
CA GLU A 69 15.21 -2.59 2.90
C GLU A 69 15.48 -1.83 1.59
N GLY A 70 14.94 -0.61 1.45
CA GLY A 70 15.14 0.23 0.26
C GLY A 70 14.29 -0.20 -0.95
N LYS A 71 13.07 -0.70 -0.72
CA LYS A 71 12.16 -1.09 -1.82
C LYS A 71 11.89 0.04 -2.82
N THR A 72 11.50 1.22 -2.33
CA THR A 72 11.18 2.36 -3.20
C THR A 72 12.42 2.82 -3.97
N VAL A 73 13.58 2.87 -3.30
CA VAL A 73 14.89 3.15 -3.94
C VAL A 73 15.16 2.13 -5.05
N THR A 74 14.93 0.83 -4.78
CA THR A 74 15.12 -0.23 -5.78
C THR A 74 14.11 -0.12 -6.92
N THR A 75 12.84 0.20 -6.64
CA THR A 75 11.79 0.37 -7.66
C THR A 75 12.14 1.50 -8.62
N ILE A 76 12.49 2.65 -8.09
CA ILE A 76 12.86 3.84 -8.88
C ILE A 76 14.19 3.61 -9.60
N GLY A 77 15.20 3.13 -8.89
CA GLY A 77 16.51 2.84 -9.45
C GLY A 77 16.45 1.78 -10.56
N LEU A 78 15.62 0.73 -10.41
CA LEU A 78 15.41 -0.28 -11.44
C LEU A 78 14.77 0.32 -12.70
N ALA A 79 13.79 1.21 -12.55
CA ALA A 79 13.23 1.92 -13.69
C ALA A 79 14.29 2.79 -14.39
N GLN A 80 15.15 3.49 -13.64
CA GLN A 80 16.30 4.21 -14.20
C GLN A 80 17.30 3.26 -14.87
N GLY A 81 17.59 2.09 -14.26
CA GLY A 81 18.49 1.08 -14.83
C GLY A 81 17.98 0.44 -16.11
N LEU A 82 16.68 0.19 -16.22
CA LEU A 82 16.04 -0.25 -17.45
C LEU A 82 16.15 0.82 -18.54
N GLN A 83 15.93 2.09 -18.19
CA GLN A 83 16.11 3.21 -19.11
C GLN A 83 17.57 3.33 -19.58
N SER A 84 18.56 3.14 -18.71
CA SER A 84 19.99 3.19 -19.10
C SER A 84 20.38 2.08 -20.09
N LEU A 85 19.60 0.98 -20.10
CA LEU A 85 19.69 -0.10 -21.08
C LEU A 85 18.80 0.12 -22.32
N ASN A 86 18.34 1.36 -22.54
CA ASN A 86 17.48 1.78 -23.65
C ASN A 86 16.11 1.08 -23.68
N GLN A 87 15.59 0.63 -22.54
CA GLN A 87 14.23 0.13 -22.47
C GLN A 87 13.23 1.28 -22.27
N SER A 88 12.06 1.18 -22.92
CA SER A 88 10.93 2.04 -22.60
C SER A 88 10.34 1.58 -21.26
N VAL A 89 10.31 2.45 -20.27
CA VAL A 89 9.93 2.09 -18.90
C VAL A 89 9.15 3.20 -18.21
N MET A 90 8.19 2.82 -17.38
CA MET A 90 7.52 3.68 -16.41
C MET A 90 7.58 3.05 -15.01
N ALA A 91 7.58 3.89 -13.98
CA ALA A 91 7.40 3.44 -12.60
C ALA A 91 5.97 3.76 -12.11
N CYS A 92 5.41 2.88 -11.26
CA CYS A 92 4.14 3.12 -10.59
C CYS A 92 4.35 2.95 -9.08
N ILE A 93 4.28 4.04 -8.31
CA ILE A 93 4.48 4.04 -6.86
C ILE A 93 3.27 4.59 -6.12
N ARG A 94 3.19 4.28 -4.84
CA ARG A 94 2.13 4.82 -3.96
C ARG A 94 2.43 6.25 -3.56
N GLN A 95 1.36 7.03 -3.37
CA GLN A 95 1.45 8.31 -2.68
C GLN A 95 1.69 8.08 -1.19
N PRO A 96 2.67 8.75 -0.55
CA PRO A 96 2.85 8.69 0.90
C PRO A 96 1.74 9.45 1.63
N SER A 97 1.34 8.94 2.81
CA SER A 97 0.50 9.65 3.77
C SER A 97 1.37 10.59 4.61
N MET A 98 0.87 11.79 4.90
CA MET A 98 1.60 12.79 5.70
C MET A 98 1.86 12.32 7.14
N GLY A 99 1.01 11.49 7.71
CA GLY A 99 1.21 10.94 9.04
C GLY A 99 2.56 10.21 9.20
N PRO A 100 2.90 9.21 8.37
CA PRO A 100 4.24 8.62 8.34
C PRO A 100 5.37 9.59 7.99
N VAL A 101 5.16 10.53 7.07
CA VAL A 101 6.17 11.53 6.68
C VAL A 101 6.56 12.42 7.85
N PHE A 102 5.60 12.92 8.62
CA PHE A 102 5.85 13.72 9.81
C PHE A 102 6.16 12.87 11.06
N GLY A 103 5.87 11.56 11.03
CA GLY A 103 6.04 10.64 12.15
C GLY A 103 7.41 9.98 12.21
N VAL A 104 7.51 8.76 11.68
CA VAL A 104 8.67 7.88 11.89
C VAL A 104 9.56 7.73 10.65
N LYS A 105 8.99 7.86 9.44
CA LYS A 105 9.68 7.40 8.21
C LYS A 105 10.34 8.50 7.40
N GLY A 106 10.03 9.77 7.65
CA GLY A 106 10.33 10.80 6.65
C GLY A 106 9.59 10.52 5.33
N GLY A 107 10.12 10.98 4.20
CA GLY A 107 9.49 10.86 2.89
C GLY A 107 9.51 9.45 2.28
N ALA A 108 8.76 9.29 1.19
CA ALA A 108 8.66 8.05 0.42
C ALA A 108 8.98 8.26 -1.08
N ALA A 109 9.75 9.31 -1.40
CA ALA A 109 10.16 9.64 -2.77
C ALA A 109 11.31 8.76 -3.32
N GLY A 110 11.82 7.84 -2.54
CA GLY A 110 13.05 7.09 -2.79
C GLY A 110 14.19 7.63 -1.92
N GLY A 111 15.42 7.63 -2.44
CA GLY A 111 16.59 8.18 -1.74
C GLY A 111 17.85 8.14 -2.59
N GLY A 112 18.85 8.95 -2.23
CA GLY A 112 20.07 9.13 -3.01
C GLY A 112 19.77 9.53 -4.44
N TYR A 113 20.39 8.88 -5.40
CA TYR A 113 20.17 9.13 -6.84
C TYR A 113 18.99 8.33 -7.43
N SER A 114 18.27 7.57 -6.62
CA SER A 114 17.03 6.85 -7.01
C SER A 114 15.82 7.49 -6.34
N GLN A 115 15.43 8.67 -6.81
CA GLN A 115 14.32 9.46 -6.28
C GLN A 115 13.35 9.89 -7.38
N VAL A 116 12.08 10.11 -6.99
CA VAL A 116 11.09 10.87 -7.75
C VAL A 116 11.15 12.33 -7.31
N ALA A 117 11.11 13.22 -8.27
CA ALA A 117 11.29 14.65 -8.05
C ALA A 117 10.14 15.49 -8.66
N PRO A 118 9.78 16.62 -8.02
CA PRO A 118 10.28 17.16 -6.73
C PRO A 118 9.80 16.32 -5.53
N MET A 119 10.73 15.96 -4.62
CA MET A 119 10.42 15.06 -3.51
C MET A 119 9.49 15.69 -2.45
N ASP A 120 9.62 16.96 -2.21
CA ASP A 120 8.79 17.73 -1.28
C ASP A 120 7.33 17.77 -1.73
N GLU A 121 7.08 18.04 -3.02
CA GLU A 121 5.74 18.01 -3.58
C GLU A 121 5.09 16.62 -3.49
N LEU A 122 5.87 15.55 -3.72
CA LEU A 122 5.38 14.18 -3.59
C LEU A 122 5.04 13.84 -2.14
N ASN A 123 5.90 14.20 -1.19
CA ASN A 123 5.78 13.80 0.21
C ASN A 123 4.71 14.58 0.98
N LEU A 124 4.31 15.76 0.53
CA LEU A 124 3.33 16.62 1.21
C LEU A 124 1.93 16.46 0.60
N HIS A 125 1.60 17.31 -0.33
CA HIS A 125 0.22 17.39 -0.84
C HIS A 125 0.01 16.72 -2.19
N LEU A 126 1.08 16.52 -2.95
CA LEU A 126 1.07 16.04 -4.34
C LEU A 126 0.04 16.81 -5.18
N THR A 127 -1.11 16.25 -5.44
CA THR A 127 -2.26 16.84 -6.16
C THR A 127 -3.55 16.80 -5.34
N GLY A 128 -3.44 16.56 -4.02
CA GLY A 128 -4.57 16.63 -3.10
C GLY A 128 -5.43 15.35 -3.01
N ASP A 129 -4.97 14.23 -3.53
CA ASP A 129 -5.77 12.99 -3.60
C ASP A 129 -6.13 12.44 -2.21
N ILE A 130 -5.21 12.47 -1.25
CA ILE A 130 -5.48 12.03 0.13
C ILE A 130 -6.45 12.99 0.82
N HIS A 131 -6.37 14.31 0.55
CA HIS A 131 -7.34 15.28 1.05
C HIS A 131 -8.74 15.01 0.50
N ALA A 132 -8.86 14.64 -0.78
CA ALA A 132 -10.14 14.26 -1.38
C ALA A 132 -10.71 12.99 -0.71
N VAL A 133 -9.88 11.98 -0.42
CA VAL A 133 -10.29 10.79 0.34
C VAL A 133 -10.76 11.17 1.73
N THR A 134 -10.02 12.03 2.45
CA THR A 134 -10.41 12.51 3.78
C THR A 134 -11.75 13.24 3.75
N ALA A 135 -11.96 14.13 2.78
CA ALA A 135 -13.18 14.88 2.63
C ALA A 135 -14.39 13.99 2.31
N ALA A 136 -14.24 13.07 1.34
CA ALA A 136 -15.30 12.14 0.97
C ALA A 136 -15.67 11.18 2.13
N HIS A 137 -14.68 10.70 2.87
CA HIS A 137 -14.87 9.81 4.01
C HIS A 137 -15.64 10.51 5.14
N ASN A 138 -15.20 11.70 5.52
CA ASN A 138 -15.82 12.46 6.60
C ASN A 138 -17.22 13.01 6.23
N LEU A 139 -17.49 13.26 4.94
CA LEU A 139 -18.83 13.56 4.46
C LEU A 139 -19.80 12.40 4.76
N ALA A 140 -19.40 11.16 4.52
CA ALA A 140 -20.22 9.99 4.85
C ALA A 140 -20.45 9.87 6.36
N ALA A 141 -19.45 10.11 7.20
CA ALA A 141 -19.58 10.10 8.66
C ALA A 141 -20.58 11.17 9.14
N ALA A 142 -20.50 12.39 8.59
CA ALA A 142 -21.45 13.45 8.91
C ALA A 142 -22.88 13.13 8.43
N ALA A 143 -23.02 12.49 7.26
CA ALA A 143 -24.31 12.08 6.73
C ALA A 143 -24.98 10.99 7.60
N ILE A 144 -24.21 10.04 8.15
CA ILE A 144 -24.71 9.03 9.11
C ILE A 144 -25.29 9.74 10.34
N ASP A 145 -24.53 10.64 10.97
CA ASP A 145 -24.96 11.34 12.17
C ASP A 145 -26.20 12.20 11.93
N ALA A 146 -26.24 12.93 10.83
CA ALA A 146 -27.40 13.70 10.44
C ALA A 146 -28.63 12.80 10.21
N ARG A 147 -28.46 11.63 9.59
CA ARG A 147 -29.54 10.69 9.33
C ARG A 147 -30.11 10.13 10.64
N ILE A 148 -29.26 9.64 11.54
CA ILE A 148 -29.67 9.16 12.87
C ILE A 148 -30.42 10.26 13.61
N TYR A 149 -29.86 11.48 13.66
CA TYR A 149 -30.44 12.60 14.36
C TYR A 149 -31.85 12.94 13.85
N HIS A 150 -32.00 13.10 12.53
CA HIS A 150 -33.28 13.51 11.96
C HIS A 150 -34.37 12.43 12.02
N GLU A 151 -34.04 11.16 11.85
CA GLU A 151 -34.96 10.04 11.96
C GLU A 151 -35.43 9.84 13.39
N GLN A 152 -34.54 9.88 14.37
CA GLN A 152 -34.91 9.67 15.79
C GLN A 152 -35.70 10.88 16.35
N ARG A 153 -35.29 12.11 16.01
CA ARG A 153 -35.95 13.31 16.48
C ARG A 153 -37.37 13.46 15.94
N ALA A 154 -37.60 13.13 14.69
CA ALA A 154 -38.92 13.23 14.06
C ALA A 154 -39.82 12.03 14.37
N GLY A 155 -39.19 10.87 14.61
CA GLY A 155 -39.82 9.54 14.51
C GLY A 155 -39.88 9.07 13.06
N TYR A 156 -39.67 7.78 12.83
CA TYR A 156 -39.45 7.19 11.49
C TYR A 156 -40.58 7.49 10.51
N GLN A 157 -41.85 7.30 10.91
CA GLN A 157 -43.01 7.55 10.06
C GLN A 157 -43.15 9.06 9.70
N ALA A 158 -42.94 9.95 10.66
CA ALA A 158 -43.01 11.39 10.41
C ALA A 158 -41.83 11.88 9.55
N PHE A 159 -40.65 11.25 9.70
CA PHE A 159 -39.51 11.52 8.82
C PHE A 159 -39.85 11.15 7.37
N GLU A 160 -40.37 9.94 7.13
CA GLU A 160 -40.76 9.47 5.80
C GLU A 160 -41.85 10.37 5.16
N ALA A 161 -42.86 10.69 5.93
CA ALA A 161 -43.97 11.56 5.45
C ALA A 161 -43.46 12.96 5.05
N ARG A 162 -42.50 13.51 5.79
CA ARG A 162 -41.96 14.86 5.54
C ARG A 162 -40.96 14.90 4.39
N THR A 163 -40.13 13.87 4.25
CA THR A 163 -38.97 13.88 3.33
C THR A 163 -39.21 13.09 2.05
N GLY A 164 -40.18 12.17 2.05
CA GLY A 164 -40.34 11.18 0.98
C GLY A 164 -39.25 10.11 0.92
N LEU A 165 -38.32 10.10 1.89
CA LEU A 165 -37.23 9.14 1.96
C LEU A 165 -37.58 8.01 2.95
N PRO A 166 -37.25 6.73 2.63
CA PRO A 166 -37.44 5.65 3.58
C PRO A 166 -36.53 5.83 4.79
N ALA A 167 -37.05 5.56 5.99
CA ALA A 167 -36.25 5.55 7.21
C ALA A 167 -35.26 4.36 7.19
N LEU A 168 -33.98 4.64 7.40
CA LEU A 168 -32.94 3.63 7.42
C LEU A 168 -32.83 2.92 8.77
N ARG A 169 -33.35 3.54 9.84
CA ARG A 169 -33.35 3.00 11.20
C ARG A 169 -31.96 2.56 11.68
N ILE A 170 -30.95 3.40 11.39
CA ILE A 170 -29.56 3.12 11.76
C ILE A 170 -29.46 2.91 13.27
N ASP A 171 -28.78 1.84 13.69
CA ASP A 171 -28.43 1.58 15.07
C ASP A 171 -27.18 2.40 15.44
N PRO A 172 -27.28 3.39 16.35
CA PRO A 172 -26.14 4.22 16.72
C PRO A 172 -24.94 3.44 17.30
N ASP A 173 -25.20 2.28 17.94
CA ASP A 173 -24.16 1.43 18.52
C ASP A 173 -23.51 0.51 17.46
N ARG A 174 -24.02 0.50 16.24
CA ARG A 174 -23.52 -0.33 15.14
C ARG A 174 -23.09 0.47 13.91
N VAL A 175 -22.63 1.71 14.13
CA VAL A 175 -21.93 2.51 13.13
C VAL A 175 -20.50 1.95 13.00
N VAL A 176 -20.12 1.48 11.80
CA VAL A 176 -18.81 0.88 11.54
C VAL A 176 -17.87 1.84 10.78
N TRP A 177 -18.38 2.99 10.37
CA TRP A 177 -17.67 4.02 9.64
C TRP A 177 -17.23 5.13 10.58
N LYS A 178 -15.95 5.13 10.95
CA LYS A 178 -15.33 6.18 11.78
C LYS A 178 -15.08 7.44 10.97
N ARG A 179 -14.43 8.44 11.58
CA ARG A 179 -13.83 9.57 10.87
C ARG A 179 -12.38 9.29 10.52
N VAL A 180 -11.79 10.09 9.64
CA VAL A 180 -10.38 9.96 9.27
C VAL A 180 -9.65 11.30 9.31
N MET A 181 -8.32 11.22 9.55
CA MET A 181 -7.38 12.33 9.50
C MET A 181 -6.04 11.84 8.96
N ASP A 182 -5.33 12.63 8.14
CA ASP A 182 -4.04 12.21 7.57
C ASP A 182 -2.85 12.60 8.44
N HIS A 183 -2.98 12.47 9.75
CA HIS A 183 -1.92 12.66 10.74
C HIS A 183 -1.92 11.54 11.76
N ASN A 184 -0.75 11.30 12.38
CA ASN A 184 -0.62 10.35 13.49
C ASN A 184 -1.10 11.03 14.77
N ASP A 185 -2.24 10.60 15.31
CA ASP A 185 -2.79 11.15 16.56
C ASP A 185 -3.41 10.05 17.44
N ARG A 186 -2.64 9.60 18.44
CA ARG A 186 -3.10 8.54 19.34
C ARG A 186 -4.28 8.96 20.24
N ALA A 187 -4.48 10.25 20.46
CA ALA A 187 -5.58 10.75 21.29
C ALA A 187 -6.95 10.55 20.61
N LEU A 188 -6.96 10.49 19.26
CA LEU A 188 -8.16 10.31 18.46
C LEU A 188 -8.61 8.85 18.31
N ARG A 189 -7.88 7.87 18.87
CA ARG A 189 -8.27 6.45 18.79
C ARG A 189 -9.62 6.15 19.42
N LYS A 190 -9.99 6.94 20.43
CA LYS A 190 -11.25 6.82 21.16
C LYS A 190 -11.72 8.20 21.57
N VAL A 191 -12.86 8.63 21.04
CA VAL A 191 -13.48 9.94 21.30
C VAL A 191 -14.97 9.78 21.56
N ARG A 192 -15.58 10.73 22.23
CA ARG A 192 -17.03 10.86 22.30
C ARG A 192 -17.50 11.96 21.39
N VAL A 193 -18.49 11.65 20.56
CA VAL A 193 -19.13 12.60 19.63
C VAL A 193 -20.58 12.85 20.03
N GLY A 194 -21.17 13.94 19.53
CA GLY A 194 -22.56 14.29 19.80
C GLY A 194 -22.80 14.77 21.23
N LEU A 195 -21.77 15.29 21.92
CA LEU A 195 -21.90 15.82 23.27
C LEU A 195 -22.86 16.98 23.34
N ASN A 196 -23.76 16.96 24.30
CA ASN A 196 -24.84 17.92 24.47
C ASN A 196 -24.81 18.58 25.85
N ASP A 197 -25.40 19.79 25.94
CA ASP A 197 -25.72 20.43 27.19
C ASP A 197 -26.93 19.75 27.85
N GLU A 198 -27.11 19.96 29.15
CA GLU A 198 -28.18 19.34 29.96
C GLU A 198 -29.55 19.34 29.27
N GLY A 199 -30.09 18.15 29.01
CA GLY A 199 -31.44 17.93 28.50
C GLY A 199 -31.68 18.37 27.06
N LYS A 200 -30.64 18.68 26.29
CA LYS A 200 -30.75 19.10 24.88
C LYS A 200 -29.96 18.16 23.97
N THR A 201 -30.56 17.70 22.90
CA THR A 201 -29.93 16.87 21.87
C THR A 201 -29.60 17.70 20.62
N ILE A 202 -28.96 18.86 20.79
CA ILE A 202 -28.72 19.81 19.68
C ILE A 202 -27.59 19.29 18.77
N ASN A 203 -26.57 18.66 19.35
CA ASN A 203 -25.37 18.21 18.64
C ASN A 203 -25.46 16.76 18.15
N GLY A 204 -26.62 16.12 18.29
CA GLY A 204 -26.84 14.72 17.94
C GLY A 204 -26.92 13.82 19.15
N PHE A 205 -26.75 12.52 18.96
CA PHE A 205 -26.77 11.52 20.04
C PHE A 205 -25.35 11.15 20.44
N GLU A 206 -25.09 11.14 21.74
CA GLU A 206 -23.78 10.79 22.27
C GLU A 206 -23.46 9.33 21.96
N ARG A 207 -22.27 9.11 21.39
CA ARG A 207 -21.72 7.79 21.18
C ARG A 207 -20.20 7.80 21.25
N GLU A 208 -19.64 6.63 21.46
CA GLU A 208 -18.20 6.43 21.34
C GLU A 208 -17.83 6.22 19.88
N GLU A 209 -16.76 6.85 19.45
CA GLU A 209 -16.21 6.76 18.11
C GLU A 209 -14.67 6.79 18.16
N GLY A 210 -14.02 6.83 17.03
CA GLY A 210 -12.58 7.05 16.89
C GLY A 210 -12.26 7.58 15.51
N PHE A 211 -10.97 7.87 15.29
CA PHE A 211 -10.45 8.23 13.98
C PHE A 211 -9.49 7.16 13.50
N ASP A 212 -9.50 6.92 12.20
CA ASP A 212 -8.45 6.17 11.51
C ASP A 212 -7.61 7.15 10.67
N ILE A 213 -6.39 6.77 10.28
CA ILE A 213 -5.61 7.59 9.35
C ILE A 213 -6.21 7.48 7.94
N SER A 214 -6.18 8.55 7.15
CA SER A 214 -6.83 8.59 5.81
C SER A 214 -6.37 7.47 4.88
N ALA A 215 -5.11 7.06 4.95
CA ALA A 215 -4.58 5.92 4.19
C ALA A 215 -5.19 4.56 4.60
N ALA A 216 -5.83 4.47 5.77
CA ALA A 216 -6.55 3.28 6.24
C ALA A 216 -8.03 3.26 5.80
N SER A 217 -8.52 4.33 5.18
CA SER A 217 -9.88 4.41 4.66
C SER A 217 -10.13 3.34 3.60
N GLU A 218 -11.33 2.73 3.62
CA GLU A 218 -11.78 1.86 2.53
C GLU A 218 -11.80 2.61 1.18
N LEU A 219 -12.05 3.93 1.18
CA LEU A 219 -12.01 4.75 -0.03
C LEU A 219 -10.60 4.79 -0.66
N MET A 220 -9.55 4.72 0.15
CA MET A 220 -8.18 4.63 -0.36
C MET A 220 -7.95 3.30 -1.11
N ALA A 221 -8.48 2.20 -0.60
CA ALA A 221 -8.43 0.90 -1.27
C ALA A 221 -9.31 0.90 -2.53
N ILE A 222 -10.49 1.50 -2.48
CA ILE A 222 -11.38 1.66 -3.64
C ILE A 222 -10.68 2.47 -4.74
N LEU A 223 -10.06 3.60 -4.40
CA LEU A 223 -9.30 4.42 -5.35
C LEU A 223 -8.22 3.60 -6.06
N ALA A 224 -7.50 2.75 -5.32
CA ALA A 224 -6.43 1.93 -5.88
C ALA A 224 -6.93 0.72 -6.70
N LEU A 225 -8.11 0.18 -6.40
CA LEU A 225 -8.66 -1.01 -7.07
C LEU A 225 -9.68 -0.69 -8.17
N SER A 226 -10.06 0.57 -8.33
CA SER A 226 -11.00 0.99 -9.37
C SER A 226 -10.35 1.01 -10.75
N LYS A 227 -11.11 0.57 -11.75
CA LYS A 227 -10.68 0.54 -13.17
C LYS A 227 -11.00 1.85 -13.90
N ASN A 228 -12.02 2.55 -13.47
CA ASN A 228 -12.48 3.82 -14.03
C ASN A 228 -13.43 4.51 -13.04
N LEU A 229 -13.89 5.72 -13.39
CA LEU A 229 -14.80 6.52 -12.56
C LEU A 229 -16.14 5.82 -12.30
N GLN A 230 -16.67 5.08 -13.27
CA GLN A 230 -17.94 4.36 -13.11
C GLN A 230 -17.79 3.19 -12.12
N ASP A 231 -16.73 2.38 -12.27
CA ASP A 231 -16.41 1.31 -11.32
C ASP A 231 -16.18 1.88 -9.91
N MET A 232 -15.48 3.02 -9.79
CA MET A 232 -15.32 3.70 -8.50
C MET A 232 -16.67 4.11 -7.90
N ARG A 233 -17.60 4.68 -8.70
CA ARG A 233 -18.94 5.06 -8.24
C ARG A 233 -19.74 3.85 -7.74
N GLU A 234 -19.67 2.74 -8.44
CA GLU A 234 -20.35 1.49 -8.04
C GLU A 234 -19.77 0.92 -6.74
N ARG A 235 -18.43 0.93 -6.61
CA ARG A 235 -17.73 0.50 -5.40
C ARG A 235 -18.08 1.38 -4.20
N VAL A 236 -18.04 2.70 -4.35
CA VAL A 236 -18.41 3.65 -3.30
C VAL A 236 -19.86 3.43 -2.83
N GLY A 237 -20.78 3.11 -3.75
CA GLY A 237 -22.16 2.78 -3.41
C GLY A 237 -22.32 1.55 -2.50
N LYS A 238 -21.42 0.55 -2.65
CA LYS A 238 -21.43 -0.70 -1.88
C LYS A 238 -20.81 -0.58 -0.49
N VAL A 239 -20.12 0.51 -0.18
CA VAL A 239 -19.49 0.70 1.15
C VAL A 239 -20.54 0.57 2.25
N VAL A 240 -20.30 -0.30 3.22
CA VAL A 240 -21.16 -0.47 4.40
C VAL A 240 -20.73 0.51 5.47
N LEU A 241 -21.66 1.40 5.85
CA LEU A 241 -21.40 2.50 6.79
C LEU A 241 -21.86 2.18 8.22
N ALA A 242 -22.95 1.41 8.33
CA ALA A 242 -23.56 1.05 9.60
C ALA A 242 -24.45 -0.20 9.43
N TYR A 243 -25.02 -0.67 10.51
CA TYR A 243 -26.12 -1.64 10.50
C TYR A 243 -27.36 -0.98 11.08
N ASN A 244 -28.54 -1.38 10.61
CA ASN A 244 -29.81 -0.91 11.15
C ASN A 244 -30.27 -1.74 12.36
N LEU A 245 -31.35 -1.33 13.00
CA LEU A 245 -31.94 -2.02 14.16
C LEU A 245 -32.36 -3.48 13.86
N ASP A 246 -32.59 -3.84 12.59
CA ASP A 246 -32.90 -5.19 12.15
C ASP A 246 -31.63 -6.01 11.82
N GLY A 247 -30.44 -5.46 12.04
CA GLY A 247 -29.15 -6.09 11.78
C GLY A 247 -28.72 -6.11 10.31
N LYS A 248 -29.41 -5.40 9.42
CA LYS A 248 -29.10 -5.31 8.00
C LYS A 248 -28.05 -4.21 7.75
N PRO A 249 -27.12 -4.41 6.80
CA PRO A 249 -26.15 -3.39 6.44
C PRO A 249 -26.85 -2.16 5.80
N VAL A 250 -26.34 -0.98 6.12
CA VAL A 250 -26.72 0.30 5.51
C VAL A 250 -25.53 0.79 4.68
N SER A 251 -25.71 0.84 3.37
CA SER A 251 -24.67 1.25 2.43
C SER A 251 -24.68 2.76 2.16
N ALA A 252 -23.57 3.25 1.56
CA ALA A 252 -23.47 4.62 1.09
C ALA A 252 -24.52 4.94 0.01
N GLU A 253 -24.94 3.95 -0.79
CA GLU A 253 -26.02 4.10 -1.75
C GLU A 253 -27.37 4.32 -1.07
N GLN A 254 -27.68 3.50 -0.07
CA GLN A 254 -28.94 3.64 0.71
C GLN A 254 -29.01 4.95 1.50
N LEU A 255 -27.85 5.43 2.00
CA LEU A 255 -27.75 6.74 2.66
C LEU A 255 -27.82 7.90 1.65
N GLN A 256 -27.73 7.62 0.34
CA GLN A 256 -27.71 8.57 -0.77
C GLN A 256 -26.52 9.54 -0.75
N VAL A 257 -25.40 9.14 -0.14
CA VAL A 257 -24.17 9.93 -0.06
C VAL A 257 -23.13 9.52 -1.11
N ALA A 258 -23.27 8.34 -1.73
CA ALA A 258 -22.30 7.76 -2.66
C ALA A 258 -21.98 8.68 -3.86
N GLY A 259 -22.99 9.36 -4.40
CA GLY A 259 -22.79 10.33 -5.49
C GLY A 259 -21.87 11.48 -5.08
N ALA A 260 -22.13 12.11 -3.94
CA ALA A 260 -21.31 13.22 -3.43
C ALA A 260 -19.89 12.78 -3.07
N MET A 261 -19.72 11.61 -2.47
CA MET A 261 -18.40 11.02 -2.21
C MET A 261 -17.62 10.83 -3.52
N THR A 262 -18.26 10.31 -4.57
CA THR A 262 -17.62 10.08 -5.88
C THR A 262 -17.26 11.40 -6.56
N VAL A 263 -18.10 12.42 -6.48
CA VAL A 263 -17.81 13.77 -7.00
C VAL A 263 -16.56 14.34 -6.34
N THR A 264 -16.44 14.20 -5.02
CA THR A 264 -15.24 14.63 -4.26
C THR A 264 -13.97 13.90 -4.72
N LEU A 265 -14.09 12.63 -5.12
CA LEU A 265 -12.97 11.80 -5.58
C LEU A 265 -12.69 11.89 -7.09
N LYS A 266 -13.47 12.69 -7.85
CA LYS A 266 -13.40 12.71 -9.32
C LYS A 266 -12.01 13.00 -9.88
N GLU A 267 -11.28 13.93 -9.30
CA GLU A 267 -9.92 14.26 -9.75
C GLU A 267 -8.88 13.31 -9.15
N ALA A 268 -9.14 12.79 -7.95
CA ALA A 268 -8.24 11.85 -7.28
C ALA A 268 -8.08 10.51 -8.03
N ILE A 269 -9.06 10.12 -8.88
CA ILE A 269 -8.95 8.87 -9.66
C ILE A 269 -7.90 8.92 -10.77
N LYS A 270 -7.48 10.12 -11.18
CA LYS A 270 -6.43 10.31 -12.19
C LYS A 270 -5.06 10.15 -11.51
N PRO A 271 -4.16 9.26 -11.98
CA PRO A 271 -2.78 9.20 -11.48
C PRO A 271 -2.03 10.50 -11.72
N THR A 272 -1.11 10.82 -10.81
CA THR A 272 -0.21 11.96 -10.97
C THR A 272 1.06 11.52 -11.67
N LEU A 273 1.38 12.12 -12.81
CA LEU A 273 2.65 11.96 -13.50
C LEU A 273 3.70 12.87 -12.87
N MET A 274 4.85 12.29 -12.56
CA MET A 274 6.09 12.95 -12.17
C MET A 274 7.26 12.32 -12.92
N GLN A 275 8.49 12.59 -12.49
CA GLN A 275 9.71 12.03 -13.06
C GLN A 275 10.68 11.58 -11.97
N THR A 276 11.54 10.61 -12.30
CA THR A 276 12.73 10.34 -11.49
C THR A 276 13.81 11.39 -11.77
N LEU A 277 14.86 11.45 -10.95
CA LEU A 277 16.02 12.33 -11.19
C LEU A 277 16.61 12.16 -12.59
N GLU A 278 16.53 10.98 -13.18
CA GLU A 278 17.01 10.69 -14.54
C GLU A 278 15.92 10.81 -15.61
N GLY A 279 14.76 11.40 -15.25
CA GLY A 279 13.67 11.68 -16.20
C GLY A 279 12.92 10.45 -16.67
N VAL A 280 12.79 9.40 -15.85
CA VAL A 280 11.86 8.28 -16.09
C VAL A 280 10.45 8.73 -15.73
N PRO A 281 9.46 8.60 -16.64
CA PRO A 281 8.07 8.89 -16.31
C PRO A 281 7.58 8.00 -15.16
N THR A 282 7.00 8.61 -14.14
CA THR A 282 6.55 7.90 -12.93
C THR A 282 5.13 8.30 -12.59
N LEU A 283 4.25 7.33 -12.42
CA LEU A 283 2.88 7.54 -11.95
C LEU A 283 2.80 7.34 -10.45
N ILE A 284 2.30 8.36 -9.75
CA ILE A 284 2.04 8.33 -8.32
C ILE A 284 0.54 8.25 -8.12
N HIS A 285 0.05 7.18 -7.49
CA HIS A 285 -1.38 7.07 -7.32
C HIS A 285 -1.79 6.18 -6.14
N ALA A 286 -2.76 6.66 -5.34
CA ALA A 286 -3.29 6.04 -4.14
C ALA A 286 -2.19 5.66 -3.13
N GLY A 287 -2.55 5.36 -1.91
CA GLY A 287 -1.60 5.07 -0.83
C GLY A 287 -2.15 4.06 0.20
N PRO A 288 -2.78 2.95 -0.23
CA PRO A 288 -3.35 2.00 0.73
C PRO A 288 -2.26 1.32 1.56
N PHE A 289 -2.51 1.19 2.87
CA PHE A 289 -1.60 0.48 3.76
C PHE A 289 -1.61 -1.02 3.50
N ALA A 290 -0.43 -1.65 3.45
CA ALA A 290 -0.30 -3.08 3.16
C ALA A 290 -0.66 -4.01 4.33
N ASN A 291 -0.92 -3.50 5.53
CA ASN A 291 -1.37 -4.29 6.69
C ASN A 291 -2.89 -4.47 6.75
N ILE A 292 -3.68 -3.56 6.18
CA ILE A 292 -5.16 -3.58 6.20
C ILE A 292 -5.79 -3.45 4.81
N ALA A 293 -4.98 -3.26 3.78
CA ALA A 293 -5.38 -3.21 2.38
C ALA A 293 -4.30 -3.87 1.52
N HIS A 294 -4.40 -3.79 0.19
CA HIS A 294 -3.48 -4.50 -0.71
C HIS A 294 -2.06 -3.88 -0.80
N GLY A 295 -1.87 -2.62 -0.40
CA GLY A 295 -0.53 -2.03 -0.24
C GLY A 295 0.27 -1.84 -1.53
N ASN A 296 -0.41 -1.59 -2.65
CA ASN A 296 0.20 -1.36 -3.98
C ASN A 296 -0.32 -0.06 -4.58
N SER A 297 0.33 0.44 -5.63
CA SER A 297 -0.21 1.47 -6.51
C SER A 297 -1.50 1.00 -7.19
N SER A 298 -2.20 1.89 -7.87
CA SER A 298 -3.53 1.62 -8.41
C SER A 298 -3.52 0.76 -9.67
N ILE A 299 -4.66 0.13 -9.95
CA ILE A 299 -4.92 -0.57 -11.20
C ILE A 299 -4.84 0.39 -12.40
N ILE A 300 -5.43 1.58 -12.28
CA ILE A 300 -5.42 2.59 -13.36
C ILE A 300 -4.00 3.02 -13.71
N ALA A 301 -3.13 3.24 -12.70
CA ALA A 301 -1.75 3.62 -12.96
C ALA A 301 -0.99 2.50 -13.70
N ASP A 302 -1.16 1.25 -13.27
CA ASP A 302 -0.54 0.11 -13.96
C ASP A 302 -1.06 -0.04 -15.39
N GLU A 303 -2.37 0.08 -15.63
CA GLU A 303 -2.97 -0.03 -16.97
C GLU A 303 -2.45 1.05 -17.93
N ILE A 304 -2.38 2.30 -17.45
CA ILE A 304 -1.81 3.40 -18.24
C ILE A 304 -0.34 3.12 -18.58
N ALA A 305 0.45 2.75 -17.57
CA ALA A 305 1.88 2.49 -17.76
C ALA A 305 2.14 1.29 -18.68
N LEU A 306 1.38 0.19 -18.54
CA LEU A 306 1.48 -1.00 -19.37
C LEU A 306 1.19 -0.72 -20.85
N LYS A 307 0.30 0.23 -21.16
CA LYS A 307 0.00 0.65 -22.53
C LYS A 307 1.06 1.60 -23.10
N LEU A 308 1.77 2.33 -22.28
CA LEU A 308 2.70 3.37 -22.69
C LEU A 308 4.18 2.93 -22.70
N SER A 309 4.51 1.80 -22.06
CA SER A 309 5.91 1.37 -21.92
C SER A 309 6.10 -0.14 -22.05
N SER A 310 7.33 -0.55 -22.43
CA SER A 310 7.69 -1.97 -22.54
C SER A 310 7.86 -2.63 -21.16
N TYR A 311 8.23 -1.84 -20.14
CA TYR A 311 8.37 -2.30 -18.77
C TYR A 311 7.67 -1.35 -17.81
N VAL A 312 6.96 -1.91 -16.86
CA VAL A 312 6.35 -1.18 -15.74
C VAL A 312 6.92 -1.73 -14.45
N VAL A 313 7.56 -0.87 -13.65
CA VAL A 313 8.11 -1.24 -12.34
C VAL A 313 7.20 -0.69 -11.25
N THR A 314 6.61 -1.57 -10.45
CA THR A 314 5.72 -1.18 -9.34
C THR A 314 6.16 -1.85 -8.04
N GLU A 315 5.72 -1.31 -6.91
CA GLU A 315 6.12 -1.81 -5.60
C GLU A 315 4.98 -2.47 -4.83
N ALA A 316 5.33 -3.40 -3.95
CA ALA A 316 4.45 -4.00 -2.95
C ALA A 316 4.93 -3.67 -1.54
N GLY A 317 4.02 -3.23 -0.67
CA GLY A 317 4.35 -2.80 0.69
C GLY A 317 4.82 -3.95 1.58
N PHE A 318 5.75 -3.68 2.49
CA PHE A 318 6.35 -4.67 3.40
C PHE A 318 7.09 -5.80 2.68
N GLY A 319 7.02 -7.02 3.20
CA GLY A 319 7.62 -8.22 2.62
C GLY A 319 6.72 -8.96 1.64
N SER A 320 7.23 -10.02 1.03
CA SER A 320 6.46 -10.84 0.08
C SER A 320 5.28 -11.57 0.74
N ASP A 321 5.33 -11.76 2.04
CA ASP A 321 4.27 -12.32 2.87
C ASP A 321 3.05 -11.41 3.02
N MET A 322 3.20 -10.13 2.71
CA MET A 322 2.12 -9.13 2.83
C MET A 322 1.82 -8.46 1.50
N GLY A 323 2.71 -7.61 0.99
CA GLY A 323 2.43 -6.82 -0.20
C GLY A 323 2.36 -7.63 -1.49
N LEU A 324 3.28 -8.59 -1.71
CA LEU A 324 3.22 -9.48 -2.86
C LEU A 324 1.99 -10.40 -2.78
N GLU A 325 1.73 -10.99 -1.62
CA GLU A 325 0.55 -11.83 -1.38
C GLU A 325 -0.73 -11.12 -1.82
N LYS A 326 -0.94 -9.89 -1.37
CA LYS A 326 -2.13 -9.09 -1.68
C LYS A 326 -2.14 -8.57 -3.11
N ALA A 327 -0.97 -8.25 -3.67
CA ALA A 327 -0.87 -7.92 -5.10
C ALA A 327 -1.37 -9.07 -5.96
N CYS A 328 -0.95 -10.30 -5.65
CA CYS A 328 -1.33 -11.49 -6.39
C CYS A 328 -2.79 -11.92 -6.15
N ASN A 329 -3.23 -11.96 -4.89
CA ASN A 329 -4.54 -12.49 -4.53
C ASN A 329 -5.68 -11.47 -4.65
N ILE A 330 -5.40 -10.16 -4.54
CA ILE A 330 -6.42 -9.10 -4.58
C ILE A 330 -6.29 -8.28 -5.86
N LYS A 331 -5.16 -7.57 -6.04
CA LYS A 331 -5.00 -6.62 -7.15
C LYS A 331 -5.00 -7.31 -8.51
N SER A 332 -4.18 -8.35 -8.69
CA SER A 332 -4.12 -9.10 -9.96
C SER A 332 -5.41 -9.84 -10.28
N SER A 333 -6.10 -10.37 -9.26
CA SER A 333 -7.42 -11.00 -9.45
C SER A 333 -8.49 -9.98 -9.87
N THR A 334 -8.39 -8.72 -9.40
CA THR A 334 -9.32 -7.64 -9.78
C THR A 334 -9.01 -7.05 -11.16
N SER A 335 -7.73 -6.80 -11.46
CA SER A 335 -7.29 -6.18 -12.72
C SER A 335 -7.17 -7.17 -13.88
N HIS A 336 -7.02 -8.46 -13.59
CA HIS A 336 -6.62 -9.51 -14.54
C HIS A 336 -5.24 -9.26 -15.17
N LYS A 337 -4.39 -8.46 -14.50
CA LYS A 337 -2.99 -8.22 -14.87
C LYS A 337 -2.09 -8.88 -13.84
N ALA A 338 -1.29 -9.83 -14.28
CA ALA A 338 -0.33 -10.53 -13.44
C ALA A 338 1.08 -9.96 -13.64
N PRO A 339 1.94 -9.98 -12.61
CA PRO A 339 3.35 -9.68 -12.80
C PRO A 339 4.02 -10.71 -13.74
N ASP A 340 4.96 -10.23 -14.56
CA ASP A 340 5.85 -11.09 -15.36
C ASP A 340 7.08 -11.53 -14.55
N CYS A 341 7.49 -10.72 -13.56
CA CYS A 341 8.65 -10.98 -12.72
C CYS A 341 8.45 -10.34 -11.34
N VAL A 342 9.04 -10.96 -10.31
CA VAL A 342 9.14 -10.43 -8.95
C VAL A 342 10.58 -10.12 -8.61
N VAL A 343 10.85 -8.90 -8.14
CA VAL A 343 12.15 -8.51 -7.58
C VAL A 343 12.05 -8.52 -6.05
N ILE A 344 12.86 -9.33 -5.39
CA ILE A 344 12.95 -9.39 -3.93
C ILE A 344 14.17 -8.60 -3.48
N VAL A 345 13.95 -7.52 -2.76
CA VAL A 345 15.01 -6.70 -2.18
C VAL A 345 15.49 -7.31 -0.87
N ALA A 346 16.78 -7.52 -0.76
CA ALA A 346 17.44 -8.00 0.46
C ALA A 346 18.64 -7.10 0.79
N THR A 347 18.93 -6.93 2.08
CA THR A 347 20.11 -6.21 2.57
C THR A 347 20.87 -7.11 3.55
N LEU A 348 22.20 -6.99 3.63
CA LEU A 348 22.98 -7.74 4.62
C LEU A 348 22.47 -7.50 6.04
N ARG A 349 22.29 -6.23 6.40
CA ARG A 349 21.79 -5.84 7.73
C ARG A 349 20.35 -6.32 7.98
N GLY A 350 19.48 -6.31 6.98
CA GLY A 350 18.12 -6.82 7.09
C GLY A 350 18.08 -8.33 7.34
N LEU A 351 18.95 -9.10 6.67
CA LEU A 351 19.09 -10.54 6.91
C LEU A 351 19.66 -10.81 8.31
N LYS A 352 20.74 -10.12 8.72
CA LYS A 352 21.27 -10.23 10.09
C LYS A 352 20.22 -9.88 11.14
N ALA A 353 19.43 -8.83 10.93
CA ALA A 353 18.33 -8.46 11.83
C ALA A 353 17.24 -9.54 11.93
N ASN A 354 17.01 -10.29 10.86
CA ASN A 354 16.06 -11.42 10.82
C ASN A 354 16.69 -12.76 11.25
N SER A 355 17.95 -12.78 11.69
CA SER A 355 18.63 -14.00 12.17
C SER A 355 18.10 -14.53 13.50
N GLY A 356 17.46 -13.66 14.31
CA GLY A 356 17.11 -13.96 15.70
C GLY A 356 18.27 -13.87 16.69
N LEU A 357 19.47 -13.52 16.23
CA LEU A 357 20.66 -13.40 17.11
C LEU A 357 20.80 -12.01 17.74
N TYR A 358 20.03 -11.02 17.27
CA TYR A 358 20.03 -9.64 17.78
C TYR A 358 18.67 -9.31 18.41
N ASP A 359 18.68 -8.74 19.64
CA ASP A 359 17.47 -8.22 20.28
C ASP A 359 17.17 -6.82 19.75
N LEU A 360 16.37 -6.74 18.71
CA LEU A 360 15.98 -5.48 18.05
C LEU A 360 14.58 -5.07 18.46
N LYS A 361 14.48 -3.95 19.18
CA LYS A 361 13.19 -3.39 19.61
C LYS A 361 12.88 -2.10 18.86
N PRO A 362 11.64 -1.88 18.42
CA PRO A 362 11.22 -0.61 17.81
C PRO A 362 11.52 0.57 18.75
N GLY A 363 12.13 1.63 18.23
CA GLY A 363 12.48 2.83 18.98
C GLY A 363 13.78 2.76 19.80
N MET A 364 14.46 1.61 19.81
CA MET A 364 15.78 1.49 20.46
C MET A 364 16.91 1.70 19.44
N PRO A 365 18.07 2.26 19.88
CA PRO A 365 19.26 2.33 19.03
C PRO A 365 19.66 0.92 18.55
N LEU A 366 20.08 0.86 17.29
CA LEU A 366 20.54 -0.41 16.71
C LEU A 366 21.95 -0.74 17.23
N PRO A 367 22.23 -2.00 17.57
CA PRO A 367 23.56 -2.39 18.04
C PRO A 367 24.60 -2.24 16.90
N ASP A 368 25.77 -1.68 17.23
CA ASP A 368 26.88 -1.50 16.27
C ASP A 368 27.32 -2.82 15.62
N ALA A 369 27.22 -3.93 16.34
CA ALA A 369 27.51 -5.26 15.84
C ALA A 369 26.71 -5.64 14.58
N LEU A 370 25.51 -5.10 14.39
CA LEU A 370 24.68 -5.35 13.22
C LEU A 370 25.33 -4.84 11.92
N PHE A 371 26.17 -3.80 12.02
CA PHE A 371 26.87 -3.19 10.89
C PHE A 371 28.27 -3.80 10.65
N GLN A 372 28.72 -4.69 11.52
CA GLN A 372 29.98 -5.40 11.36
C GLN A 372 29.78 -6.73 10.62
N PRO A 373 30.80 -7.28 9.97
CA PRO A 373 30.74 -8.62 9.39
C PRO A 373 30.37 -9.67 10.45
N ASP A 374 29.30 -10.42 10.19
CA ASP A 374 28.83 -11.53 11.03
C ASP A 374 28.25 -12.64 10.15
N ARG A 375 29.07 -13.58 9.81
CA ARG A 375 28.73 -14.72 8.95
C ARG A 375 27.62 -15.59 9.57
N ALA A 376 27.67 -15.81 10.88
CA ALA A 376 26.68 -16.67 11.54
C ALA A 376 25.28 -16.05 11.50
N ALA A 377 25.19 -14.74 11.77
CA ALA A 377 23.93 -14.00 11.66
C ALA A 377 23.42 -13.95 10.20
N LEU A 378 24.33 -13.76 9.24
CA LEU A 378 23.95 -13.74 7.82
C LEU A 378 23.43 -15.11 7.36
N GLU A 379 24.08 -16.21 7.76
CA GLU A 379 23.67 -17.58 7.44
C GLU A 379 22.32 -17.93 8.07
N SER A 380 22.12 -17.59 9.34
CA SER A 380 20.83 -17.77 10.01
C SER A 380 19.72 -16.96 9.32
N GLY A 381 19.99 -15.68 9.02
CA GLY A 381 19.02 -14.79 8.36
C GLY A 381 18.73 -15.15 6.90
N PHE A 382 19.61 -15.88 6.23
CA PHE A 382 19.41 -16.37 4.87
C PHE A 382 18.15 -17.23 4.73
N SER A 383 17.74 -17.92 5.81
CA SER A 383 16.50 -18.68 5.87
C SER A 383 15.27 -17.81 5.56
N ASN A 384 15.27 -16.55 6.01
CA ASN A 384 14.20 -15.58 5.72
C ASN A 384 14.14 -15.24 4.23
N LEU A 385 15.28 -14.93 3.61
CA LEU A 385 15.33 -14.66 2.16
C LEU A 385 14.86 -15.88 1.35
N LYS A 386 15.36 -17.08 1.70
CA LYS A 386 14.94 -18.31 1.03
C LYS A 386 13.43 -18.50 1.10
N TRP A 387 12.83 -18.27 2.27
CA TRP A 387 11.37 -18.34 2.42
C TRP A 387 10.63 -17.34 1.51
N HIS A 388 11.12 -16.10 1.40
CA HIS A 388 10.51 -15.09 0.52
C HIS A 388 10.62 -15.44 -0.97
N ILE A 389 11.73 -16.09 -1.38
CA ILE A 389 11.90 -16.63 -2.72
C ILE A 389 10.88 -17.75 -2.97
N ASP A 390 10.84 -18.74 -2.08
CA ASP A 390 9.87 -19.85 -2.17
C ASP A 390 8.43 -19.33 -2.20
N ASN A 391 8.12 -18.30 -1.41
CA ASN A 391 6.80 -17.67 -1.38
C ASN A 391 6.41 -17.02 -2.72
N ALA A 392 7.31 -16.28 -3.35
CA ALA A 392 7.05 -15.68 -4.66
C ALA A 392 6.84 -16.76 -5.75
N GLN A 393 7.59 -17.86 -5.69
CA GLN A 393 7.47 -18.95 -6.65
C GLN A 393 6.17 -19.75 -6.51
N LYS A 394 5.48 -19.74 -5.35
CA LYS A 394 4.14 -20.33 -5.20
C LYS A 394 3.12 -19.73 -6.18
N TYR A 395 3.30 -18.47 -6.56
CA TYR A 395 2.48 -17.77 -7.53
C TYR A 395 2.86 -18.06 -9.00
N GLY A 396 3.88 -18.89 -9.23
CA GLY A 396 4.36 -19.23 -10.58
C GLY A 396 5.14 -18.11 -11.26
N LEU A 397 5.75 -17.21 -10.49
CA LEU A 397 6.45 -16.03 -11.00
C LEU A 397 7.98 -16.24 -11.01
N PRO A 398 8.69 -15.82 -12.08
CA PRO A 398 10.14 -15.70 -12.06
C PRO A 398 10.62 -14.73 -10.99
N VAL A 399 11.74 -15.05 -10.33
CA VAL A 399 12.27 -14.27 -9.20
C VAL A 399 13.67 -13.75 -9.50
N VAL A 400 13.88 -12.46 -9.24
CA VAL A 400 15.19 -11.81 -9.20
C VAL A 400 15.43 -11.31 -7.77
N VAL A 401 16.58 -11.60 -7.18
CA VAL A 401 17.01 -11.04 -5.91
C VAL A 401 17.91 -9.84 -6.17
N ALA A 402 17.49 -8.67 -5.69
CA ALA A 402 18.30 -7.46 -5.67
C ALA A 402 18.96 -7.33 -4.30
N ILE A 403 20.25 -7.56 -4.20
CA ILE A 403 21.01 -7.33 -2.97
C ILE A 403 21.32 -5.83 -2.90
N ASN A 404 20.57 -5.10 -2.10
CA ASN A 404 20.73 -3.65 -1.95
C ASN A 404 21.92 -3.35 -1.07
N GLN A 405 23.02 -2.90 -1.70
CA GLN A 405 24.32 -2.64 -1.08
C GLN A 405 24.35 -1.24 -0.44
N PHE A 406 24.91 -1.18 0.77
CA PHE A 406 25.26 0.06 1.46
C PHE A 406 26.78 0.28 1.49
N PRO A 407 27.25 1.53 1.64
CA PRO A 407 28.70 1.83 1.61
C PRO A 407 29.53 1.08 2.66
N GLN A 408 28.92 0.69 3.78
CA GLN A 408 29.59 -0.02 4.89
C GLN A 408 29.53 -1.54 4.73
N ASP A 409 28.82 -2.06 3.73
CA ASP A 409 28.64 -3.51 3.58
C ASP A 409 29.95 -4.23 3.22
N SER A 410 30.17 -5.37 3.85
CA SER A 410 31.33 -6.20 3.60
C SER A 410 31.27 -6.84 2.20
N ALA A 411 32.30 -6.60 1.38
CA ALA A 411 32.41 -7.22 0.05
C ALA A 411 32.46 -8.77 0.12
N GLU A 412 32.99 -9.33 1.22
CA GLU A 412 33.02 -10.78 1.46
C GLU A 412 31.62 -11.33 1.70
N GLU A 413 30.82 -10.67 2.58
CA GLU A 413 29.46 -11.09 2.87
C GLU A 413 28.54 -10.94 1.64
N LEU A 414 28.69 -9.86 0.85
CA LEU A 414 27.94 -9.67 -0.41
C LEU A 414 28.22 -10.82 -1.39
N ARG A 415 29.51 -11.17 -1.56
CA ARG A 415 29.93 -12.27 -2.41
C ARG A 415 29.38 -13.60 -1.92
N GLN A 416 29.46 -13.85 -0.62
CA GLN A 416 28.98 -15.09 0.00
C GLN A 416 27.44 -15.21 -0.15
N LEU A 417 26.69 -14.13 0.11
CA LEU A 417 25.24 -14.12 -0.06
C LEU A 417 24.84 -14.41 -1.52
N LYS A 418 25.52 -13.76 -2.48
CA LYS A 418 25.28 -14.02 -3.91
C LYS A 418 25.53 -15.49 -4.27
N LEU A 419 26.61 -16.10 -3.77
CA LEU A 419 26.90 -17.52 -4.00
C LEU A 419 25.81 -18.43 -3.40
N TRP A 420 25.34 -18.16 -2.18
CA TRP A 420 24.27 -18.96 -1.57
C TRP A 420 22.99 -18.92 -2.39
N ILE A 421 22.62 -17.73 -2.92
CA ILE A 421 21.42 -17.59 -3.76
C ILE A 421 21.58 -18.39 -5.06
N GLN A 422 22.76 -18.31 -5.71
CA GLN A 422 23.04 -19.05 -6.96
C GLN A 422 23.06 -20.57 -6.77
N GLN A 423 23.36 -21.06 -5.56
CA GLN A 423 23.35 -22.48 -5.22
C GLN A 423 21.99 -23.05 -4.84
N LEU A 424 20.96 -22.19 -4.71
CA LEU A 424 19.61 -22.68 -4.46
C LEU A 424 19.16 -23.57 -5.63
N PRO A 425 18.46 -24.69 -5.36
CA PRO A 425 17.93 -25.58 -6.41
C PRO A 425 16.67 -24.96 -7.08
N LEU A 426 16.67 -23.65 -7.20
CA LEU A 426 15.58 -22.82 -7.69
C LEU A 426 16.13 -21.97 -8.84
N ASN A 427 15.35 -21.77 -9.88
CA ASN A 427 15.75 -20.86 -10.96
C ASN A 427 15.58 -19.41 -10.49
N VAL A 428 16.54 -18.92 -9.71
CA VAL A 428 16.56 -17.57 -9.12
C VAL A 428 17.75 -16.79 -9.65
N ARG A 429 17.47 -15.61 -10.16
CA ARG A 429 18.48 -14.67 -10.62
C ARG A 429 18.89 -13.74 -9.48
N VAL A 430 20.14 -13.25 -9.50
CA VAL A 430 20.63 -12.38 -8.43
C VAL A 430 21.64 -11.36 -8.94
N ALA A 431 21.46 -10.11 -8.54
CA ALA A 431 22.43 -9.04 -8.79
C ALA A 431 22.55 -8.10 -7.58
N ILE A 432 23.69 -7.41 -7.51
CA ILE A 432 23.92 -6.35 -6.52
C ILE A 432 23.31 -5.05 -7.06
N SER A 433 22.62 -4.33 -6.19
CA SER A 433 22.00 -3.03 -6.44
C SER A 433 22.80 -1.93 -5.73
N GLU A 434 23.23 -0.93 -6.48
CA GLU A 434 23.87 0.29 -5.97
C GLU A 434 23.05 1.53 -6.34
N GLY A 435 21.74 1.38 -6.49
CA GLY A 435 20.83 2.45 -6.97
C GLY A 435 20.86 3.70 -6.11
N PHE A 436 20.97 3.57 -4.79
CA PHE A 436 21.06 4.72 -3.90
C PHE A 436 22.26 5.62 -4.23
N ALA A 437 23.42 5.03 -4.42
CA ALA A 437 24.68 5.77 -4.64
C ALA A 437 24.90 6.19 -6.09
N LYS A 438 24.37 5.44 -7.07
CA LYS A 438 24.74 5.58 -8.49
C LYS A 438 23.54 5.70 -9.45
N GLY A 439 22.31 5.78 -8.92
CA GLY A 439 21.10 5.88 -9.74
C GLY A 439 20.96 4.69 -10.70
N GLY A 440 20.49 4.96 -11.92
CA GLY A 440 20.26 3.94 -12.94
C GLY A 440 21.49 3.11 -13.30
N LYS A 441 22.65 3.74 -13.36
CA LYS A 441 23.92 3.03 -13.64
C LYS A 441 24.22 1.96 -12.57
N GLY A 442 23.89 2.23 -11.30
CA GLY A 442 24.03 1.27 -10.21
C GLY A 442 23.02 0.13 -10.25
N MET A 443 22.01 0.23 -11.12
CA MET A 443 20.93 -0.76 -11.27
C MET A 443 20.98 -1.57 -12.55
N GLU A 444 21.92 -1.29 -13.47
CA GLU A 444 22.01 -2.01 -14.75
C GLU A 444 22.14 -3.53 -14.59
N ALA A 445 22.89 -3.99 -13.58
CA ALA A 445 23.03 -5.42 -13.32
C ALA A 445 21.70 -6.07 -12.95
N VAL A 446 20.92 -5.44 -12.07
CA VAL A 446 19.58 -5.90 -11.70
C VAL A 446 18.63 -5.81 -12.89
N ALA A 447 18.72 -4.74 -13.69
CA ALA A 447 17.88 -4.54 -14.88
C ALA A 447 18.09 -5.65 -15.93
N ARG A 448 19.33 -6.08 -16.18
CA ARG A 448 19.62 -7.21 -17.07
C ARG A 448 18.98 -8.51 -16.59
N GLU A 449 19.09 -8.82 -15.31
CA GLU A 449 18.47 -10.03 -14.75
C GLU A 449 16.93 -9.95 -14.81
N VAL A 450 16.35 -8.76 -14.67
CA VAL A 450 14.90 -8.55 -14.81
C VAL A 450 14.44 -8.73 -16.25
N ILE A 451 15.18 -8.20 -17.25
CA ILE A 451 14.86 -8.40 -18.67
C ILE A 451 14.83 -9.90 -18.97
N GLU A 452 15.89 -10.63 -18.60
CA GLU A 452 15.96 -12.07 -18.84
C GLU A 452 14.90 -12.87 -18.07
N ALA A 453 14.51 -12.41 -16.86
CA ALA A 453 13.43 -13.03 -16.09
C ALA A 453 12.07 -12.83 -16.76
N CYS A 454 11.81 -11.65 -17.32
CA CYS A 454 10.58 -11.34 -18.04
C CYS A 454 10.44 -12.07 -19.39
N ASP A 455 11.53 -12.56 -19.97
CA ASP A 455 11.52 -13.40 -21.18
C ASP A 455 11.12 -14.85 -20.86
N ALA A 456 11.24 -15.26 -19.59
CA ALA A 456 10.80 -16.58 -19.16
C ALA A 456 9.25 -16.60 -19.03
N PRO A 457 8.59 -17.72 -19.38
CA PRO A 457 7.14 -17.80 -19.25
C PRO A 457 6.73 -17.78 -17.77
N ALA A 458 5.91 -16.81 -17.39
CA ALA A 458 5.23 -16.79 -16.11
C ALA A 458 3.98 -17.68 -16.16
N ASN A 459 3.78 -18.48 -15.12
CA ASN A 459 2.58 -19.31 -14.95
C ASN A 459 1.83 -18.84 -13.70
N PHE A 460 1.38 -17.60 -13.74
CA PHE A 460 0.75 -16.94 -12.61
C PHE A 460 -0.52 -17.66 -12.15
N ARG A 461 -0.66 -17.82 -10.83
CA ARG A 461 -1.86 -18.32 -10.17
C ARG A 461 -2.00 -17.72 -8.76
N PRO A 462 -3.19 -17.25 -8.37
CA PRO A 462 -3.45 -16.88 -6.99
C PRO A 462 -3.44 -18.11 -6.08
N LEU A 463 -3.32 -17.91 -4.76
CA LEU A 463 -3.30 -19.02 -3.79
C LEU A 463 -4.66 -19.70 -3.62
N TYR A 464 -5.74 -18.98 -3.81
CA TYR A 464 -7.12 -19.46 -3.67
C TYR A 464 -7.98 -19.05 -4.87
N ARG A 465 -9.11 -19.69 -5.02
CA ARG A 465 -10.12 -19.41 -6.06
C ARG A 465 -11.27 -18.59 -5.49
N ALA A 466 -11.97 -17.84 -6.34
CA ALA A 466 -13.06 -16.96 -5.95
C ALA A 466 -14.22 -17.72 -5.26
N GLU A 467 -14.50 -18.94 -5.72
CA GLU A 467 -15.62 -19.78 -5.26
C GLU A 467 -15.43 -20.37 -3.85
N GLN A 468 -14.22 -20.34 -3.31
CA GLN A 468 -13.97 -20.78 -1.93
C GLN A 468 -14.67 -19.84 -0.95
N THR A 469 -15.09 -20.37 0.19
CA THR A 469 -15.64 -19.55 1.28
C THR A 469 -14.57 -18.62 1.87
N LEU A 470 -14.98 -17.56 2.55
CA LEU A 470 -14.05 -16.64 3.22
C LEU A 470 -13.13 -17.38 4.21
N GLU A 471 -13.68 -18.33 4.96
CA GLU A 471 -12.92 -19.16 5.91
C GLU A 471 -11.87 -20.01 5.20
N GLU A 472 -12.25 -20.71 4.12
CA GLU A 472 -11.30 -21.49 3.31
C GLU A 472 -10.20 -20.65 2.70
N LYS A 473 -10.50 -19.43 2.22
CA LYS A 473 -9.51 -18.47 1.71
C LYS A 473 -8.52 -18.06 2.80
N ILE A 474 -9.01 -17.72 4.00
CA ILE A 474 -8.17 -17.37 5.16
C ILE A 474 -7.24 -18.55 5.51
N ILE A 475 -7.79 -19.75 5.64
CA ILE A 475 -7.02 -20.97 5.94
C ILE A 475 -5.96 -21.19 4.84
N THR A 476 -6.32 -21.02 3.57
CA THR A 476 -5.40 -21.20 2.44
C THR A 476 -4.23 -20.22 2.50
N VAL A 477 -4.49 -18.92 2.74
CA VAL A 477 -3.42 -17.92 2.86
C VAL A 477 -2.51 -18.21 4.06
N CYS A 478 -3.09 -18.57 5.20
CA CYS A 478 -2.32 -18.88 6.40
C CYS A 478 -1.46 -20.14 6.25
N THR A 479 -2.02 -21.23 5.71
CA THR A 479 -1.31 -22.50 5.59
C THR A 479 -0.37 -22.54 4.39
N LYS A 480 -0.87 -22.31 3.18
CA LYS A 480 -0.08 -22.36 1.95
C LYS A 480 0.79 -21.10 1.78
N GLY A 481 0.26 -19.94 2.14
CA GLY A 481 0.98 -18.66 2.09
C GLY A 481 2.06 -18.61 3.17
N TYR A 482 1.68 -18.56 4.44
CA TYR A 482 2.61 -18.30 5.55
C TYR A 482 3.28 -19.55 6.12
N GLY A 483 2.73 -20.74 5.91
CA GLY A 483 3.28 -22.00 6.45
C GLY A 483 2.87 -22.25 7.90
N CYS A 484 1.72 -21.71 8.36
CA CYS A 484 1.19 -22.03 9.68
C CYS A 484 0.71 -23.49 9.75
N GLY A 485 0.77 -24.08 10.94
CA GLY A 485 0.27 -25.43 11.21
C GLY A 485 -1.21 -25.47 11.52
N GLU A 486 -1.75 -24.40 12.12
CA GLU A 486 -3.13 -24.33 12.56
C GLU A 486 -3.68 -22.90 12.41
N VAL A 487 -4.96 -22.78 12.04
CA VAL A 487 -5.71 -21.51 12.04
C VAL A 487 -6.88 -21.64 13.00
N GLN A 488 -6.92 -20.76 13.98
CA GLN A 488 -8.00 -20.68 14.96
C GLN A 488 -8.81 -19.42 14.73
N PHE A 489 -10.12 -19.48 14.99
CA PHE A 489 -11.03 -18.35 14.86
C PHE A 489 -11.70 -18.08 16.21
N SER A 490 -11.72 -16.82 16.65
CA SER A 490 -12.53 -16.40 17.78
C SER A 490 -14.03 -16.57 17.49
N ASP A 491 -14.86 -16.58 18.52
CA ASP A 491 -16.32 -16.63 18.33
C ASP A 491 -16.82 -15.38 17.55
N THR A 492 -16.22 -14.22 17.78
CA THR A 492 -16.52 -13.00 17.01
C THR A 492 -16.21 -13.20 15.52
N ALA A 493 -15.02 -13.71 15.18
CA ALA A 493 -14.64 -13.94 13.79
C ALA A 493 -15.57 -14.96 13.09
N LYS A 494 -15.94 -16.03 13.79
CA LYS A 494 -16.90 -17.04 13.26
C LYS A 494 -18.27 -16.42 12.97
N GLN A 495 -18.80 -15.62 13.90
CA GLN A 495 -20.08 -14.94 13.73
C GLN A 495 -20.03 -13.95 12.56
N GLN A 496 -18.95 -13.19 12.40
CA GLN A 496 -18.75 -12.25 11.31
C GLN A 496 -18.66 -12.96 9.95
N LEU A 497 -17.89 -14.05 9.86
CA LEU A 497 -17.78 -14.86 8.64
C LEU A 497 -19.14 -15.44 8.23
N ALA A 498 -19.90 -15.99 9.17
CA ALA A 498 -21.24 -16.52 8.93
C ALA A 498 -22.22 -15.41 8.46
N LEU A 499 -22.16 -14.23 9.09
CA LEU A 499 -22.96 -13.07 8.70
C LEU A 499 -22.63 -12.63 7.27
N TYR A 500 -21.35 -12.47 6.93
CA TYR A 500 -20.94 -12.02 5.60
C TYR A 500 -21.29 -13.04 4.52
N GLN A 501 -21.18 -14.32 4.82
CA GLN A 501 -21.64 -15.38 3.91
C GLN A 501 -23.14 -15.27 3.65
N THR A 502 -23.97 -15.09 4.70
CA THR A 502 -25.43 -14.93 4.61
C THR A 502 -25.84 -13.68 3.83
N LEU A 503 -25.07 -12.59 3.96
CA LEU A 503 -25.31 -11.33 3.26
C LEU A 503 -24.83 -11.32 1.80
N GLY A 504 -24.27 -12.44 1.30
CA GLY A 504 -23.82 -12.56 -0.09
C GLY A 504 -22.40 -12.06 -0.35
N PHE A 505 -21.58 -11.87 0.69
CA PHE A 505 -20.19 -11.41 0.57
C PHE A 505 -19.16 -12.55 0.56
N GLY A 506 -19.58 -13.81 0.39
CA GLY A 506 -18.72 -14.98 0.46
C GLY A 506 -17.62 -15.05 -0.61
N GLU A 507 -17.85 -14.44 -1.78
CA GLU A 507 -16.89 -14.45 -2.90
C GLU A 507 -15.79 -13.37 -2.78
N LEU A 508 -15.89 -12.46 -1.82
CA LEU A 508 -14.90 -11.40 -1.64
C LEU A 508 -13.50 -11.97 -1.41
N ALA A 509 -12.48 -11.20 -1.80
CA ALA A 509 -11.09 -11.52 -1.51
C ALA A 509 -10.78 -11.40 -0.02
N VAL A 510 -9.65 -11.96 0.42
CA VAL A 510 -9.20 -11.88 1.81
C VAL A 510 -7.89 -11.11 1.90
N CYS A 511 -7.86 -10.12 2.79
CA CYS A 511 -6.67 -9.36 3.17
C CYS A 511 -6.28 -9.75 4.60
N MET A 512 -5.14 -10.42 4.78
CA MET A 512 -4.65 -10.76 6.11
C MET A 512 -4.00 -9.55 6.78
N ALA A 513 -4.53 -9.15 7.94
CA ALA A 513 -3.99 -8.07 8.76
C ALA A 513 -3.18 -8.65 9.92
N LYS A 514 -1.88 -8.78 9.73
CA LYS A 514 -0.90 -9.32 10.69
C LYS A 514 0.26 -8.36 10.90
N THR A 515 1.15 -8.69 11.85
CA THR A 515 2.42 -7.95 12.00
C THR A 515 3.26 -8.05 10.73
N PRO A 516 3.88 -6.95 10.27
CA PRO A 516 4.84 -7.01 9.16
C PRO A 516 6.23 -7.53 9.58
N LEU A 517 6.52 -7.62 10.90
CA LEU A 517 7.84 -7.88 11.45
C LEU A 517 8.17 -9.37 11.59
N SER A 518 7.29 -10.24 11.12
CA SER A 518 7.47 -11.69 11.06
C SER A 518 6.61 -12.28 9.95
N ILE A 519 7.00 -13.41 9.40
CA ILE A 519 6.17 -14.23 8.52
C ILE A 519 4.92 -14.74 9.27
N SER A 520 5.07 -15.02 10.57
CA SER A 520 3.97 -15.39 11.47
C SER A 520 3.15 -14.18 11.93
N SER A 521 2.17 -14.40 12.81
CA SER A 521 1.45 -13.35 13.54
C SER A 521 2.16 -12.89 14.82
N ASP A 522 3.29 -13.50 15.17
CA ASP A 522 4.12 -13.16 16.33
C ASP A 522 5.42 -12.49 15.88
N SER A 523 5.61 -11.22 16.23
CA SER A 523 6.79 -10.43 15.84
C SER A 523 8.10 -10.92 16.48
N SER A 524 8.05 -11.76 17.49
CA SER A 524 9.23 -12.36 18.13
C SER A 524 9.84 -13.51 17.31
N LEU A 525 9.02 -14.18 16.49
CA LEU A 525 9.48 -15.29 15.65
C LEU A 525 10.21 -14.76 14.41
N LYS A 526 11.53 -14.91 14.37
CA LYS A 526 12.40 -14.43 13.30
C LYS A 526 12.77 -15.54 12.30
N GLY A 527 13.49 -15.16 11.24
CA GLY A 527 13.93 -16.10 10.20
C GLY A 527 12.76 -16.61 9.36
N ALA A 528 12.59 -17.91 9.28
CA ALA A 528 11.56 -18.62 8.55
C ALA A 528 10.73 -19.52 9.47
N PRO A 529 9.89 -18.95 10.36
CA PRO A 529 9.06 -19.76 11.26
C PRO A 529 8.07 -20.61 10.46
N SER A 530 7.78 -21.81 10.98
CA SER A 530 6.81 -22.75 10.40
C SER A 530 6.04 -23.49 11.49
N GLY A 531 4.88 -24.04 11.15
CA GLY A 531 4.08 -24.83 12.08
C GLY A 531 3.45 -24.04 13.25
N PHE A 532 3.52 -22.73 13.23
CA PHE A 532 2.90 -21.85 14.24
C PHE A 532 1.39 -21.79 14.08
N THR A 533 0.69 -21.36 15.11
CA THR A 533 -0.77 -21.15 15.10
C THR A 533 -1.07 -19.69 14.79
N ILE A 534 -2.05 -19.44 13.92
CA ILE A 534 -2.61 -18.10 13.68
C ILE A 534 -4.01 -18.03 14.28
N MET A 535 -4.23 -17.04 15.16
CA MET A 535 -5.55 -16.71 15.71
C MET A 535 -6.17 -15.56 14.95
N VAL A 536 -7.26 -15.80 14.23
CA VAL A 536 -8.10 -14.77 13.62
C VAL A 536 -9.08 -14.26 14.67
N ARG A 537 -8.90 -13.01 15.09
CA ARG A 537 -9.67 -12.41 16.19
C ARG A 537 -10.96 -11.75 15.73
N GLU A 538 -10.92 -11.14 14.57
CA GLU A 538 -12.01 -10.35 13.99
C GLU A 538 -11.87 -10.33 12.47
N VAL A 539 -13.00 -10.26 11.76
CA VAL A 539 -13.03 -10.08 10.29
C VAL A 539 -13.89 -8.87 9.98
N ARG A 540 -13.35 -7.90 9.26
CA ARG A 540 -14.06 -6.68 8.89
C ARG A 540 -14.35 -6.63 7.40
N LEU A 541 -15.53 -6.13 7.06
CA LEU A 541 -16.03 -6.04 5.70
C LEU A 541 -15.60 -4.73 5.05
N CYS A 542 -14.99 -4.81 3.86
CA CYS A 542 -14.75 -3.71 2.93
C CYS A 542 -15.46 -4.03 1.61
N ALA A 543 -16.80 -3.93 1.64
CA ALA A 543 -17.67 -4.37 0.53
C ALA A 543 -17.43 -3.58 -0.76
N GLY A 544 -17.16 -2.30 -0.66
CA GLY A 544 -16.85 -1.43 -1.79
C GLY A 544 -15.48 -1.72 -2.40
N ALA A 545 -14.47 -1.96 -1.55
CA ALA A 545 -13.13 -2.36 -2.01
C ALA A 545 -13.11 -3.79 -2.59
N GLY A 546 -14.05 -4.65 -2.18
CA GLY A 546 -14.17 -6.01 -2.70
C GLY A 546 -13.34 -7.04 -1.92
N PHE A 547 -13.07 -6.81 -0.64
CA PHE A 547 -12.40 -7.77 0.23
C PHE A 547 -12.89 -7.69 1.67
N VAL A 548 -12.58 -8.71 2.45
CA VAL A 548 -12.63 -8.67 3.90
C VAL A 548 -11.19 -8.63 4.44
N TYR A 549 -10.95 -7.93 5.56
CA TYR A 549 -9.66 -8.07 6.23
C TYR A 549 -9.78 -8.82 7.55
N ALA A 550 -8.93 -9.85 7.69
CA ALA A 550 -8.89 -10.75 8.83
C ALA A 550 -7.77 -10.31 9.79
N LEU A 551 -8.14 -9.92 11.01
CA LEU A 551 -7.23 -9.40 12.03
C LEU A 551 -6.67 -10.55 12.86
N THR A 552 -5.34 -10.71 12.86
CA THR A 552 -4.64 -11.73 13.65
C THR A 552 -4.00 -11.18 14.92
N GLY A 553 -4.03 -9.84 15.10
CA GLY A 553 -3.46 -9.14 16.24
C GLY A 553 -4.03 -7.73 16.36
N ASN A 554 -3.44 -6.92 17.22
CA ASN A 554 -3.79 -5.50 17.34
C ASN A 554 -3.15 -4.71 16.20
N VAL A 555 -3.90 -4.53 15.11
CA VAL A 555 -3.49 -3.67 14.01
C VAL A 555 -4.03 -2.27 14.26
N MET A 556 -3.11 -1.33 14.45
CA MET A 556 -3.48 0.07 14.68
C MET A 556 -3.74 0.78 13.35
N THR A 557 -4.95 1.31 13.22
CA THR A 557 -5.41 2.12 12.09
C THR A 557 -5.22 3.62 12.31
N MET A 558 -4.86 4.02 13.55
CA MET A 558 -4.43 5.37 13.90
C MET A 558 -3.06 5.29 14.59
N PRO A 559 -1.95 5.50 13.86
CA PRO A 559 -0.61 5.53 14.44
C PRO A 559 -0.44 6.66 15.46
N GLY A 560 0.53 6.54 16.35
CA GLY A 560 0.94 7.62 17.24
C GLY A 560 2.26 8.22 16.77
N LEU A 561 2.52 9.46 17.17
CA LEU A 561 3.83 10.07 17.01
C LEU A 561 4.84 9.42 17.98
N PRO A 562 6.10 9.20 17.56
CA PRO A 562 7.19 8.74 18.44
C PRO A 562 7.67 9.88 19.35
N ASP A 563 8.63 9.59 20.24
CA ASP A 563 9.20 10.58 21.15
C ASP A 563 9.96 11.69 20.40
N ILE A 564 10.59 11.34 19.29
CA ILE A 564 11.26 12.29 18.37
C ILE A 564 10.65 12.09 16.98
N PRO A 565 9.57 12.81 16.67
CA PRO A 565 8.94 12.75 15.34
C PRO A 565 9.82 13.41 14.27
N ALA A 566 9.71 12.93 13.03
CA ALA A 566 10.46 13.47 11.89
C ALA A 566 10.19 14.98 11.66
N PHE A 567 8.99 15.47 11.99
CA PHE A 567 8.65 16.88 11.83
C PHE A 567 9.53 17.84 12.66
N MET A 568 10.20 17.37 13.72
CA MET A 568 11.10 18.23 14.52
C MET A 568 12.34 18.68 13.75
N ALA A 569 12.69 17.99 12.67
CA ALA A 569 13.78 18.37 11.78
C ALA A 569 13.34 19.28 10.62
N LEU A 570 12.02 19.42 10.41
CA LEU A 570 11.45 20.17 9.29
C LEU A 570 11.35 21.66 9.62
N ASP A 571 11.80 22.50 8.70
CA ASP A 571 11.64 23.95 8.79
C ASP A 571 11.64 24.58 7.38
N ILE A 572 11.51 25.88 7.32
CA ILE A 572 11.66 26.72 6.12
C ILE A 572 12.86 27.63 6.33
N ASP A 573 13.80 27.60 5.38
CA ASP A 573 14.97 28.48 5.41
C ASP A 573 14.63 29.94 5.05
N GLU A 574 15.64 30.83 5.07
CA GLU A 574 15.50 32.26 4.75
C GLU A 574 15.05 32.55 3.31
N ASN A 575 15.17 31.58 2.41
CA ASN A 575 14.73 31.65 1.01
C ASN A 575 13.33 31.09 0.80
N GLY A 576 12.68 30.57 1.85
CA GLY A 576 11.38 29.89 1.77
C GLY A 576 11.46 28.43 1.33
N GLU A 577 12.66 27.84 1.34
CA GLU A 577 12.88 26.45 0.95
C GLU A 577 12.72 25.49 2.14
N ILE A 578 12.11 24.33 1.89
CA ILE A 578 11.90 23.31 2.93
C ILE A 578 13.25 22.67 3.28
N VAL A 579 13.57 22.59 4.57
CA VAL A 579 14.76 21.90 5.09
C VAL A 579 14.36 20.74 6.00
N GLY A 580 15.23 19.73 6.12
CA GLY A 580 15.03 18.59 7.02
C GLY A 580 14.04 17.51 6.53
N LEU A 581 13.48 17.65 5.34
CA LEU A 581 12.66 16.59 4.73
C LEU A 581 13.58 15.49 4.17
N SER A 582 13.35 14.24 4.57
CA SER A 582 14.17 13.07 4.21
C SER A 582 13.32 11.98 3.56
#